data_eaa100268ff912a80ebd06c1e2bf0568
#
_entry.id   eaa100268ff912a80ebd06c1e2bf0568
#
_cell.length_a   1.000
_cell.length_b   1.000
_cell.length_c   1.000
_cell.angle_alpha   90.00
_cell.angle_beta   90.00
_cell.angle_gamma   90.00
#
_symmetry.space_group_name_H-M   'P 1'
#
loop_
_entity.id
_entity.type
_entity.pdbx_description
1 polymer ?
#
loop_
_entity_poly.entity_id
_entity_poly.type
_entity_poly.pdbx_seq_one_letter_code
_entity_poly.pdbx_strand_id
1 'polypeptide(L)'
;FSGGDPVHLAEVFADTPMWKAIVQAWHEGASLAGCSAGAMAFGGKIIGIRRSHITEGLGLIPDIEVIPHYDKFLGWLPDRVTAAIVRKDANTALLGIDENTAVVLTDQWRKYGTGKVHVLRGEFELSEELFPYN
;
A
#
# COMPACT_ATOMS: atom_id res chain seq x y z
N PHE A 1 2.80 -11.15 -3.21
CA PHE A 1 2.47 -11.18 -1.78
C PHE A 1 0.96 -11.07 -1.60
N SER A 2 0.35 -12.01 -0.90
CA SER A 2 -1.10 -12.08 -0.71
C SER A 2 -1.54 -11.45 0.61
N GLY A 3 -2.85 -11.58 0.92
CA GLY A 3 -3.45 -11.11 2.15
C GLY A 3 -3.02 -11.86 3.41
N GLY A 4 -3.47 -11.37 4.57
CA GLY A 4 -3.16 -11.93 5.89
C GLY A 4 -2.92 -10.83 6.93
N ASP A 5 -1.94 -11.03 7.81
CA ASP A 5 -1.49 -10.02 8.78
C ASP A 5 -0.28 -9.27 8.20
N PRO A 6 -0.39 -7.96 7.91
CA PRO A 6 0.68 -7.20 7.28
C PRO A 6 1.89 -7.00 8.20
N VAL A 7 1.69 -6.93 9.51
CA VAL A 7 2.78 -6.79 10.49
C VAL A 7 3.58 -8.07 10.56
N HIS A 8 2.89 -9.21 10.66
CA HIS A 8 3.54 -10.51 10.65
C HIS A 8 4.32 -10.74 9.35
N LEU A 9 3.75 -10.35 8.20
CA LEU A 9 4.43 -10.44 6.91
C LEU A 9 5.73 -9.63 6.91
N ALA A 10 5.69 -8.39 7.38
CA ALA A 10 6.88 -7.54 7.46
C ALA A 10 7.93 -8.14 8.42
N GLU A 11 7.53 -8.59 9.60
CA GLU A 11 8.42 -9.21 10.59
C GLU A 11 9.13 -10.46 10.05
N VAL A 12 8.42 -11.31 9.31
CA VAL A 12 8.99 -12.56 8.75
C VAL A 12 9.98 -12.29 7.63
N PHE A 13 9.77 -11.25 6.83
CA PHE A 13 10.63 -10.96 5.68
C PHE A 13 11.73 -9.94 5.97
N ALA A 14 11.52 -9.00 6.92
CA ALA A 14 12.48 -7.94 7.21
C ALA A 14 13.88 -8.50 7.47
N ASP A 15 14.88 -7.89 6.82
CA ASP A 15 16.31 -8.21 6.93
C ASP A 15 16.74 -9.66 6.54
N THR A 16 15.81 -10.45 6.05
CA THR A 16 16.14 -11.83 5.65
C THR A 16 16.88 -11.90 4.31
N PRO A 17 17.70 -12.94 4.10
CA PRO A 17 18.30 -13.20 2.78
C PRO A 17 17.26 -13.39 1.67
N MET A 18 16.09 -13.96 2.01
CA MET A 18 14.99 -14.14 1.06
C MET A 18 14.45 -12.80 0.59
N TRP A 19 14.21 -11.86 1.50
CA TRP A 19 13.74 -10.51 1.12
C TRP A 19 14.75 -9.78 0.25
N LYS A 20 16.04 -9.86 0.62
CA LYS A 20 17.12 -9.27 -0.18
C LYS A 20 17.17 -9.85 -1.60
N ALA A 21 17.00 -11.16 -1.75
CA ALA A 21 16.97 -11.81 -3.07
C ALA A 21 15.74 -11.39 -3.90
N ILE A 22 14.57 -11.21 -3.26
CA ILE A 22 13.35 -10.72 -3.92
C ILE A 22 13.55 -9.28 -4.41
N VAL A 23 14.08 -8.39 -3.57
CA VAL A 23 14.37 -7.00 -3.93
C VAL A 23 15.40 -6.92 -5.05
N GLN A 24 16.44 -7.77 -5.01
CA GLN A 24 17.41 -7.86 -6.10
C GLN A 24 16.75 -8.26 -7.41
N ALA A 25 15.94 -9.33 -7.40
CA ALA A 25 15.20 -9.77 -8.59
C ALA A 25 14.29 -8.67 -9.17
N TRP A 26 13.66 -7.89 -8.30
CA TRP A 26 12.87 -6.72 -8.72
C TRP A 26 13.74 -5.67 -9.41
N HIS A 27 14.90 -5.32 -8.87
CA HIS A 27 15.85 -4.41 -9.53
C HIS A 27 16.40 -4.95 -10.86
N GLU A 28 16.41 -6.26 -11.03
CA GLU A 28 16.80 -6.94 -12.26
C GLU A 28 15.64 -7.08 -13.28
N GLY A 29 14.46 -6.51 -12.97
CA GLY A 29 13.31 -6.42 -13.86
C GLY A 29 12.17 -7.37 -13.55
N ALA A 30 12.20 -8.11 -12.46
CA ALA A 30 11.05 -8.90 -12.02
C ALA A 30 9.93 -7.98 -11.51
N SER A 31 8.68 -8.35 -11.76
CA SER A 31 7.53 -7.65 -11.21
C SER A 31 7.24 -8.09 -9.78
N LEU A 32 6.95 -7.13 -8.89
CA LEU A 32 6.43 -7.39 -7.56
C LEU A 32 4.98 -6.93 -7.46
N ALA A 33 4.14 -7.73 -6.84
CA ALA A 33 2.76 -7.40 -6.57
C ALA A 33 2.39 -7.72 -5.11
N GLY A 34 1.67 -6.80 -4.48
CA GLY A 34 1.11 -6.95 -3.13
C GLY A 34 -0.39 -6.72 -3.13
N CYS A 35 -1.14 -7.65 -2.52
CA CYS A 35 -2.57 -7.56 -2.35
C CYS A 35 -2.91 -7.50 -0.85
N SER A 36 -3.80 -6.59 -0.44
CA SER A 36 -4.24 -6.45 0.95
C SER A 36 -3.06 -6.26 1.91
N ALA A 37 -2.77 -7.23 2.78
CA ALA A 37 -1.63 -7.20 3.69
C ALA A 37 -0.28 -7.04 2.96
N GLY A 38 -0.13 -7.66 1.78
CA GLY A 38 1.07 -7.52 0.95
C GLY A 38 1.26 -6.09 0.44
N ALA A 39 0.19 -5.41 0.05
CA ALA A 39 0.25 -4.00 -0.35
C ALA A 39 0.65 -3.10 0.83
N MET A 40 0.10 -3.35 2.02
CA MET A 40 0.46 -2.61 3.24
C MET A 40 1.92 -2.81 3.63
N ALA A 41 2.40 -4.06 3.55
CA ALA A 41 3.76 -4.42 3.96
C ALA A 41 4.84 -3.81 3.06
N PHE A 42 4.56 -3.51 1.80
CA PHE A 42 5.53 -2.86 0.90
C PHE A 42 5.81 -1.40 1.26
N GLY A 43 4.93 -0.73 1.96
CA GLY A 43 5.09 0.64 2.40
C GLY A 43 6.24 0.83 3.40
N GLY A 44 6.54 2.10 3.70
CA GLY A 44 7.46 2.44 4.78
C GLY A 44 6.87 2.15 6.15
N LYS A 45 5.57 2.34 6.30
CA LYS A 45 4.84 2.08 7.55
C LYS A 45 3.53 1.36 7.31
N ILE A 46 3.16 0.52 8.27
CA ILE A 46 1.92 -0.24 8.29
C ILE A 46 0.98 0.38 9.32
N ILE A 47 -0.18 0.80 8.88
CA ILE A 47 -1.25 1.25 9.76
C ILE A 47 -1.97 0.03 10.32
N GLY A 48 -1.82 -0.19 11.62
CA GLY A 48 -2.45 -1.31 12.30
C GLY A 48 -3.97 -1.14 12.41
N ILE A 49 -4.74 -1.71 11.48
CA ILE A 49 -6.20 -1.71 11.55
C ILE A 49 -6.69 -2.52 12.76
N ARG A 50 -5.96 -3.55 13.15
CA ARG A 50 -6.28 -4.44 14.28
C ARG A 50 -5.40 -4.24 15.52
N ARG A 51 -4.27 -3.55 15.40
CA ARG A 51 -3.32 -3.28 16.49
C ARG A 51 -3.15 -1.79 16.69
N SER A 52 -2.83 -1.37 17.92
CA SER A 52 -2.87 0.05 18.32
C SER A 52 -1.68 0.90 17.87
N HIS A 53 -0.73 0.34 17.14
CA HIS A 53 0.47 1.08 16.74
C HIS A 53 0.74 0.98 15.23
N ILE A 54 1.42 2.01 14.75
CA ILE A 54 2.04 2.02 13.44
C ILE A 54 3.32 1.19 13.55
N THR A 55 3.53 0.29 12.61
CA THR A 55 4.69 -0.60 12.55
C THR A 55 5.48 -0.31 11.28
N GLU A 56 6.79 -0.52 11.31
CA GLU A 56 7.62 -0.42 10.10
C GLU A 56 7.19 -1.47 9.08
N GLY A 57 7.12 -1.07 7.82
CA GLY A 57 6.92 -1.95 6.68
C GLY A 57 8.25 -2.48 6.13
N LEU A 58 8.19 -3.11 4.98
CA LEU A 58 9.38 -3.63 4.27
C LEU A 58 10.16 -2.54 3.53
N GLY A 59 9.59 -1.32 3.43
CA GLY A 59 10.25 -0.17 2.85
C GLY A 59 10.56 -0.26 1.35
N LEU A 60 9.83 -1.07 0.60
CA LEU A 60 10.00 -1.15 -0.86
C LEU A 60 9.56 0.16 -1.53
N ILE A 61 8.48 0.74 -1.02
CA ILE A 61 7.92 2.04 -1.42
C ILE A 61 7.78 2.93 -0.18
N PRO A 62 8.90 3.44 0.37
CA PRO A 62 8.95 4.03 1.72
C PRO A 62 8.06 5.26 1.89
N ASP A 63 7.79 5.98 0.80
CA ASP A 63 7.02 7.23 0.80
C ASP A 63 5.51 7.01 0.67
N ILE A 64 5.04 5.74 0.64
CA ILE A 64 3.63 5.38 0.47
C ILE A 64 3.18 4.48 1.62
N GLU A 65 2.01 4.79 2.15
CA GLU A 65 1.26 3.96 3.08
C GLU A 65 -0.07 3.58 2.42
N VAL A 66 -0.56 2.36 2.65
CA VAL A 66 -1.75 1.83 1.97
C VAL A 66 -2.81 1.37 2.97
N ILE A 67 -4.05 1.74 2.71
CA ILE A 67 -5.26 1.17 3.33
C ILE A 67 -6.00 0.41 2.22
N PRO A 68 -5.94 -0.92 2.20
CA PRO A 68 -6.67 -1.72 1.23
C PRO A 68 -8.16 -1.82 1.60
N HIS A 69 -8.99 -2.25 0.64
CA HIS A 69 -10.44 -2.43 0.83
C HIS A 69 -11.14 -1.15 1.33
N TYR A 70 -10.71 0.01 0.85
CA TYR A 70 -11.13 1.29 1.39
C TYR A 70 -12.65 1.53 1.21
N ASP A 71 -13.24 1.05 0.13
CA ASP A 71 -14.68 1.07 -0.12
C ASP A 71 -15.51 0.33 0.94
N LYS A 72 -14.92 -0.59 1.69
CA LYS A 72 -15.60 -1.29 2.80
C LYS A 72 -15.73 -0.46 4.07
N PHE A 73 -15.02 0.65 4.14
CA PHE A 73 -15.13 1.59 5.27
C PHE A 73 -16.15 2.71 5.03
N LEU A 74 -16.93 2.66 3.95
CA LEU A 74 -17.94 3.67 3.63
C LEU A 74 -18.96 3.82 4.78
N GLY A 75 -18.95 5.01 5.41
CA GLY A 75 -19.82 5.36 6.53
C GLY A 75 -19.26 5.07 7.93
N TRP A 76 -18.14 4.36 8.05
CA TRP A 76 -17.46 4.15 9.33
C TRP A 76 -15.96 3.95 9.12
N LEU A 77 -15.18 4.97 9.42
CA LEU A 77 -13.72 4.85 9.46
C LEU A 77 -13.29 4.48 10.87
N PRO A 78 -12.48 3.42 11.06
CA PRO A 78 -11.86 3.13 12.35
C PRO A 78 -11.05 4.34 12.84
N ASP A 79 -11.09 4.63 14.15
CA ASP A 79 -10.37 5.76 14.75
C ASP A 79 -8.89 5.81 14.35
N ARG A 80 -8.29 4.67 14.14
CA ARG A 80 -6.88 4.53 13.73
C ARG A 80 -6.61 5.00 12.31
N VAL A 81 -7.55 4.72 11.40
CA VAL A 81 -7.48 5.21 10.01
C VAL A 81 -7.64 6.72 10.02
N THR A 82 -8.59 7.23 10.79
CA THR A 82 -8.78 8.67 10.99
C THR A 82 -7.54 9.32 11.58
N ALA A 83 -6.94 8.72 12.61
CA ALA A 83 -5.70 9.22 13.21
C ALA A 83 -4.53 9.20 12.21
N ALA A 84 -4.43 8.19 11.35
CA ALA A 84 -3.41 8.14 10.30
C ALA A 84 -3.60 9.23 9.24
N ILE A 85 -4.85 9.50 8.84
CA ILE A 85 -5.18 10.57 7.88
C ILE A 85 -4.76 11.95 8.41
N VAL A 86 -5.01 12.23 9.68
CA VAL A 86 -4.72 13.55 10.29
C VAL A 86 -3.29 13.69 10.81
N ARG A 87 -2.44 12.68 10.69
CA ARG A 87 -1.05 12.73 11.17
C ARG A 87 -0.22 13.73 10.35
N LYS A 88 0.16 14.83 10.99
CA LYS A 88 0.84 15.97 10.33
C LYS A 88 2.34 15.78 10.11
N ASP A 89 2.97 14.87 10.83
CA ASP A 89 4.41 14.60 10.81
C ASP A 89 4.86 13.60 9.74
N ALA A 90 3.92 13.09 8.98
CA ALA A 90 4.20 12.11 7.94
C ALA A 90 4.48 12.80 6.60
N ASN A 91 5.71 12.67 6.12
CA ASN A 91 6.11 13.07 4.76
C ASN A 91 5.78 11.98 3.72
N THR A 92 4.74 11.21 3.97
CA THR A 92 4.34 10.07 3.15
C THR A 92 2.93 10.27 2.62
N ALA A 93 2.66 9.77 1.42
CA ALA A 93 1.31 9.68 0.90
C ALA A 93 0.57 8.51 1.54
N LEU A 94 -0.68 8.74 1.95
CA LEU A 94 -1.58 7.69 2.41
C LEU A 94 -2.66 7.45 1.38
N LEU A 95 -2.69 6.24 0.83
CA LEU A 95 -3.64 5.84 -0.21
C LEU A 95 -4.69 4.88 0.35
N GLY A 96 -5.95 5.22 0.16
CA GLY A 96 -7.08 4.30 0.27
C GLY A 96 -7.33 3.66 -1.09
N ILE A 97 -7.27 2.35 -1.19
CA ILE A 97 -7.47 1.63 -2.45
C ILE A 97 -8.71 0.75 -2.32
N ASP A 98 -9.69 0.99 -3.18
CA ASP A 98 -10.93 0.20 -3.24
C ASP A 98 -10.66 -1.23 -3.73
N GLU A 99 -11.61 -2.13 -3.50
CA GLU A 99 -11.59 -3.46 -4.12
C GLU A 99 -11.62 -3.37 -5.64
N ASN A 100 -11.15 -4.40 -6.32
CA ASN A 100 -11.03 -4.46 -7.79
C ASN A 100 -10.22 -3.31 -8.40
N THR A 101 -9.24 -2.81 -7.66
CA THR A 101 -8.42 -1.67 -8.06
C THR A 101 -6.95 -1.96 -7.75
N ALA A 102 -6.09 -1.59 -8.67
CA ALA A 102 -4.64 -1.68 -8.51
C ALA A 102 -3.97 -0.34 -8.80
N VAL A 103 -2.86 -0.10 -8.11
CA VAL A 103 -1.93 0.99 -8.39
C VAL A 103 -0.62 0.35 -8.83
N VAL A 104 -0.18 0.69 -10.01
CA VAL A 104 0.98 0.07 -10.67
C VAL A 104 2.01 1.13 -10.98
N LEU A 105 3.25 0.89 -10.59
CA LEU A 105 4.40 1.71 -10.98
C LEU A 105 5.10 1.09 -12.19
N THR A 106 5.21 1.87 -13.23
CA THR A 106 6.08 1.60 -14.39
C THR A 106 7.06 2.77 -14.55
N ASP A 107 6.88 3.62 -15.53
CA ASP A 107 7.51 4.95 -15.67
C ASP A 107 6.84 6.01 -14.78
N GLN A 108 5.56 5.80 -14.47
CA GLN A 108 4.74 6.60 -13.56
C GLN A 108 3.71 5.72 -12.86
N TRP A 109 3.08 6.25 -11.80
CA TRP A 109 2.00 5.58 -11.12
C TRP A 109 0.71 5.63 -11.95
N ARG A 110 0.09 4.47 -12.14
CA ARG A 110 -1.17 4.32 -12.89
C ARG A 110 -2.19 3.54 -12.10
N LYS A 111 -3.45 3.95 -12.23
CA LYS A 111 -4.59 3.24 -11.67
C LYS A 111 -5.17 2.29 -12.72
N TYR A 112 -5.49 1.06 -12.29
CA TYR A 112 -6.22 0.05 -13.05
C TYR A 112 -7.37 -0.49 -12.23
N GLY A 113 -8.43 -0.91 -12.91
CA GLY A 113 -9.61 -1.52 -12.29
C GLY A 113 -10.79 -0.55 -12.15
N THR A 114 -11.87 -1.04 -11.53
CA THR A 114 -13.19 -0.38 -11.53
C THR A 114 -13.45 0.50 -10.31
N GLY A 115 -12.72 0.30 -9.22
CA GLY A 115 -12.83 1.11 -8.01
C GLY A 115 -12.00 2.39 -8.07
N LYS A 116 -11.85 3.05 -6.95
CA LYS A 116 -11.13 4.32 -6.81
C LYS A 116 -9.86 4.18 -6.01
N VAL A 117 -8.96 5.12 -6.23
CA VAL A 117 -7.81 5.38 -5.36
C VAL A 117 -8.04 6.74 -4.70
N HIS A 118 -7.98 6.78 -3.39
CA HIS A 118 -8.21 7.97 -2.58
C HIS A 118 -6.88 8.42 -1.98
N VAL A 119 -6.44 9.64 -2.31
CA VAL A 119 -5.29 10.25 -1.62
C VAL A 119 -5.80 10.85 -0.33
N LEU A 120 -5.58 10.16 0.78
CA LEU A 120 -6.11 10.51 2.10
C LEU A 120 -5.21 11.50 2.85
N ARG A 121 -3.91 11.50 2.53
CA ARG A 121 -2.90 12.40 3.08
C ARG A 121 -1.72 12.49 2.12
N GLY A 122 -1.04 13.65 2.13
CA GLY A 122 0.13 13.90 1.28
C GLY A 122 -0.24 14.18 -0.16
N GLU A 123 0.77 14.24 -1.01
CA GLU A 123 0.64 14.43 -2.44
C GLU A 123 0.98 13.13 -3.17
N PHE A 124 0.20 12.76 -4.15
CA PHE A 124 0.42 11.58 -4.97
C PHE A 124 -0.12 11.81 -6.37
N GLU A 125 0.76 11.73 -7.36
CA GLU A 125 0.38 11.85 -8.76
C GLU A 125 0.00 10.49 -9.34
N LEU A 126 -1.20 10.37 -9.85
CA LEU A 126 -1.76 9.16 -10.39
C LEU A 126 -2.39 9.43 -11.75
N SER A 127 -1.90 8.74 -12.77
CA SER A 127 -2.52 8.74 -14.08
C SER A 127 -3.63 7.69 -14.15
N GLU A 128 -4.82 8.07 -14.61
CA GLU A 128 -5.89 7.13 -14.92
C GLU A 128 -5.71 6.64 -16.36
N GLU A 129 -5.47 5.36 -16.55
CA GLU A 129 -5.63 4.75 -17.86
C GLU A 129 -7.08 4.30 -18.03
N LEU A 130 -7.75 4.88 -19.01
CA LEU A 130 -8.99 4.31 -19.54
C LEU A 130 -8.59 3.05 -20.30
N PHE A 131 -8.92 1.89 -19.79
CA PHE A 131 -8.75 0.65 -20.53
C PHE A 131 -9.50 0.72 -21.86
N PRO A 132 -8.85 0.49 -23.01
CA PRO A 132 -9.52 0.47 -24.30
C PRO A 132 -10.24 -0.87 -24.57
N TYR A 133 -10.62 -1.60 -23.54
CA TYR A 133 -11.38 -2.83 -23.68
C TYR A 133 -12.84 -2.60 -23.28
N ASN A 134 -13.61 -2.15 -24.24
CA ASN A 134 -15.04 -2.36 -24.28
C ASN A 134 -15.32 -3.67 -25.04
#